data_93aa8e2f2da73591363349622876bba6
#
_entry.id   93aa8e2f2da73591363349622876bba6
#
_cell.length_a   1.000
_cell.length_b   1.000
_cell.length_c   1.000
_cell.angle_alpha   90.00
_cell.angle_beta   90.00
_cell.angle_gamma   90.00
#
_symmetry.space_group_name_H-M   'P 1'
#
loop_
_entity.id
_entity.type
_entity.pdbx_description
1 polymer ?
#
loop_
_entity_poly.entity_id
_entity_poly.type
_entity_poly.pdbx_seq_one_letter_code
_entity_poly.pdbx_strand_id
1 'polypeptide(L)'
;MTRRELLERCLCFPDVYEDQPFEDPNWTAVRRCANRLCYALVFERDGKLCLNLKCEPMQAQFWRQVYPQVAPGYHMNKTHWNTVTLNAGLDDDALDGMIAHSYDLTAPKERKRR
;
A
#
# COMPACT_ATOMS: atom_id res chain seq x y z
N MET A 1 14.91 -5.53 -3.54
CA MET A 1 13.54 -6.04 -3.82
C MET A 1 13.14 -5.61 -5.21
N THR A 2 12.67 -6.54 -6.01
CA THR A 2 12.16 -6.23 -7.36
C THR A 2 10.67 -5.85 -7.27
N ARG A 3 10.15 -5.29 -8.36
CA ARG A 3 8.73 -4.96 -8.46
C ARG A 3 7.86 -6.21 -8.26
N ARG A 4 8.23 -7.34 -8.90
CA ARG A 4 7.46 -8.58 -8.76
C ARG A 4 7.49 -9.11 -7.34
N GLU A 5 8.62 -9.03 -6.68
CA GLU A 5 8.74 -9.43 -5.28
C GLU A 5 7.85 -8.59 -4.38
N LEU A 6 7.81 -7.28 -4.61
CA LEU A 6 6.94 -6.39 -3.85
C LEU A 6 5.46 -6.72 -4.07
N LEU A 7 5.07 -6.95 -5.34
CA LEU A 7 3.70 -7.34 -5.64
C LEU A 7 3.32 -8.65 -4.98
N GLU A 8 4.20 -9.63 -5.00
CA GLU A 8 3.95 -10.90 -4.33
C GLU A 8 3.76 -10.72 -2.83
N ARG A 9 4.54 -9.83 -2.23
CA ARG A 9 4.39 -9.52 -0.81
C ARG A 9 3.03 -8.88 -0.51
N CYS A 10 2.56 -8.01 -1.38
CA CYS A 10 1.23 -7.41 -1.25
C CYS A 10 0.10 -8.40 -1.54
N LEU A 11 0.36 -9.40 -2.36
CA LEU A 11 -0.64 -10.41 -2.77
C LEU A 11 -0.74 -11.59 -1.81
N CYS A 12 0.03 -11.61 -0.71
CA CYS A 12 0.05 -12.76 0.18
C CYS A 12 -1.15 -12.85 1.14
N PHE A 13 -2.14 -11.99 0.97
CA PHE A 13 -3.37 -12.00 1.77
C PHE A 13 -4.49 -12.72 1.03
N PRO A 14 -5.51 -13.24 1.75
CA PRO A 14 -6.62 -13.91 1.08
C PRO A 14 -7.54 -12.95 0.33
N ASP A 15 -8.16 -13.46 -0.73
CA ASP A 15 -9.21 -12.77 -1.49
C ASP A 15 -8.77 -11.41 -2.05
N VAL A 16 -7.61 -11.40 -2.66
CA VAL A 16 -7.06 -10.19 -3.30
C VAL A 16 -6.66 -10.51 -4.74
N TYR A 17 -6.51 -9.45 -5.54
CA TYR A 17 -6.10 -9.60 -6.93
C TYR A 17 -5.32 -8.38 -7.39
N GLU A 18 -4.53 -8.60 -8.42
CA GLU A 18 -3.71 -7.58 -9.08
C GLU A 18 -4.53 -6.94 -10.21
N ASP A 19 -4.41 -5.61 -10.36
CA ASP A 19 -5.17 -4.86 -11.36
C ASP A 19 -4.29 -3.75 -11.93
N GLN A 20 -4.53 -3.39 -13.19
CA GLN A 20 -3.93 -2.22 -13.81
C GLN A 20 -4.99 -1.11 -13.88
N PRO A 21 -5.00 -0.16 -12.91
CA PRO A 21 -6.10 0.80 -12.81
C PRO A 21 -6.03 1.91 -13.85
N PHE A 22 -4.89 2.09 -14.50
CA PHE A 22 -4.67 3.17 -15.48
C PHE A 22 -4.08 2.61 -16.75
N GLU A 23 -4.10 3.40 -17.83
CA GLU A 23 -3.44 3.03 -19.08
C GLU A 23 -1.92 2.95 -18.90
N ASP A 24 -1.35 3.78 -18.03
CA ASP A 24 0.06 3.78 -17.73
C ASP A 24 0.43 2.47 -17.00
N PRO A 25 1.23 1.58 -17.63
CA PRO A 25 1.59 0.31 -16.99
C PRO A 25 2.50 0.47 -15.77
N ASN A 26 2.98 1.67 -15.50
CA ASN A 26 3.77 1.94 -14.30
C ASN A 26 2.97 1.66 -13.02
N TRP A 27 1.64 1.76 -13.07
CA TRP A 27 0.81 1.65 -11.88
C TRP A 27 0.14 0.28 -11.81
N THR A 28 0.39 -0.44 -10.73
CA THR A 28 -0.24 -1.73 -10.47
C THR A 28 -0.92 -1.69 -9.10
N ALA A 29 -2.22 -1.96 -9.08
CA ALA A 29 -3.01 -1.96 -7.87
C ALA A 29 -3.18 -3.38 -7.35
N VAL A 30 -3.25 -3.55 -6.03
CA VAL A 30 -3.70 -4.78 -5.39
C VAL A 30 -4.99 -4.46 -4.66
N ARG A 31 -6.04 -5.21 -4.97
CA ARG A 31 -7.39 -4.91 -4.52
C ARG A 31 -8.00 -6.08 -3.77
N ARG A 32 -8.94 -5.74 -2.88
CA ARG A 32 -9.81 -6.73 -2.26
C ARG A 32 -10.84 -7.22 -3.27
N CYS A 33 -11.05 -8.54 -3.35
CA CYS A 33 -12.08 -9.09 -4.24
C CYS A 33 -13.48 -8.66 -3.83
N ALA A 34 -13.76 -8.62 -2.53
CA ALA A 34 -15.12 -8.42 -2.02
C ALA A 34 -15.67 -7.02 -2.32
N ASN A 35 -14.85 -5.98 -2.20
CA ASN A 35 -15.31 -4.58 -2.35
C ASN A 35 -14.52 -3.80 -3.38
N ARG A 36 -13.51 -4.41 -4.00
CA ARG A 36 -12.64 -3.83 -5.02
C ARG A 36 -11.81 -2.65 -4.53
N LEU A 37 -11.72 -2.44 -3.24
CA LEU A 37 -10.90 -1.36 -2.70
C LEU A 37 -9.42 -1.70 -2.88
N CYS A 38 -8.66 -0.70 -3.32
CA CYS A 38 -7.22 -0.81 -3.48
C CYS A 38 -6.55 -0.56 -2.11
N TYR A 39 -5.65 -1.45 -1.71
CA TYR A 39 -4.89 -1.24 -0.49
C TYR A 39 -3.38 -1.15 -0.73
N ALA A 40 -2.94 -1.39 -1.95
CA ALA A 40 -1.54 -1.26 -2.32
C ALA A 40 -1.45 -0.82 -3.78
N LEU A 41 -0.63 0.18 -4.05
CA LEU A 41 -0.44 0.70 -5.40
C LEU A 41 1.05 0.79 -5.65
N VAL A 42 1.56 -0.08 -6.52
CA VAL A 42 2.99 -0.20 -6.82
C VAL A 42 3.33 0.62 -8.05
N PHE A 43 4.39 1.40 -7.97
CA PHE A 43 4.83 2.23 -9.09
C PHE A 43 6.32 2.54 -8.95
N GLU A 44 6.90 3.05 -10.03
CA GLU A 44 8.29 3.54 -10.00
C GLU A 44 8.29 5.03 -10.26
N ARG A 45 9.16 5.73 -9.57
CA ARG A 45 9.30 7.18 -9.67
C ARG A 45 10.76 7.54 -9.53
N ASP A 46 11.30 8.24 -10.51
CA ASP A 46 12.70 8.67 -10.50
C ASP A 46 13.66 7.49 -10.31
N GLY A 47 13.34 6.36 -10.95
CA GLY A 47 14.15 5.15 -10.88
C GLY A 47 14.02 4.38 -9.58
N LYS A 48 13.09 4.76 -8.71
CA LYS A 48 12.89 4.10 -7.42
C LYS A 48 11.57 3.36 -7.37
N LEU A 49 11.59 2.18 -6.79
CA LEU A 49 10.38 1.39 -6.56
C LEU A 49 9.63 2.00 -5.37
N CYS A 50 8.35 2.28 -5.55
CA CYS A 50 7.51 2.93 -4.55
C CYS A 50 6.21 2.17 -4.33
N LEU A 51 5.62 2.38 -3.16
CA LEU A 51 4.38 1.72 -2.76
C LEU A 51 3.50 2.71 -2.03
N ASN A 52 2.28 2.92 -2.55
CA ASN A 52 1.27 3.70 -1.83
C ASN A 52 0.42 2.75 -1.00
N LEU A 53 0.27 3.07 0.27
CA LEU A 53 -0.51 2.29 1.22
C LEU A 53 -1.49 3.20 1.95
N LYS A 54 -2.71 2.73 2.13
CA LYS A 54 -3.71 3.44 2.92
C LYS A 54 -3.32 3.36 4.39
N CYS A 55 -3.62 4.42 5.13
CA CYS A 55 -3.17 4.53 6.51
C CYS A 55 -4.15 5.34 7.34
N GLU A 56 -4.35 4.93 8.57
CA GLU A 56 -5.08 5.74 9.54
C GLU A 56 -4.26 7.03 9.78
N PRO A 57 -4.90 8.23 9.85
CA PRO A 57 -4.16 9.49 9.83
C PRO A 57 -3.07 9.65 10.89
N MET A 58 -3.34 9.26 12.12
CA MET A 58 -2.34 9.39 13.19
C MET A 58 -1.18 8.42 12.97
N GLN A 59 -1.49 7.21 12.52
CA GLN A 59 -0.47 6.22 12.21
C GLN A 59 0.37 6.66 11.01
N ALA A 60 -0.26 7.31 10.03
CA ALA A 60 0.44 7.84 8.88
C ALA A 60 1.50 8.86 9.31
N GLN A 61 1.13 9.78 10.18
CA GLN A 61 2.06 10.79 10.68
C GLN A 61 3.18 10.16 11.49
N PHE A 62 2.88 9.18 12.32
CA PHE A 62 3.87 8.48 13.12
C PHE A 62 4.93 7.83 12.22
N TRP A 63 4.51 7.09 11.22
CA TRP A 63 5.44 6.43 10.32
C TRP A 63 6.29 7.42 9.51
N ARG A 64 5.71 8.56 9.11
CA ARG A 64 6.48 9.60 8.41
C ARG A 64 7.56 10.20 9.29
N GLN A 65 7.32 10.29 10.59
CA GLN A 65 8.29 10.83 11.54
C GLN A 65 9.39 9.82 11.86
N VAL A 66 9.04 8.55 11.94
CA VAL A 66 9.97 7.50 12.36
C VAL A 66 10.83 7.02 11.19
N TYR A 67 10.26 6.92 9.99
CA TYR A 67 10.94 6.30 8.85
C TYR A 67 11.17 7.33 7.75
N PRO A 68 12.44 7.65 7.42
CA PRO A 68 12.72 8.59 6.34
C PRO A 68 12.26 8.09 4.96
N GLN A 69 12.02 6.78 4.82
CA GLN A 69 11.54 6.18 3.58
C GLN A 69 10.03 6.41 3.36
N VAL A 70 9.32 6.94 4.36
CA VAL A 70 7.86 7.11 4.32
C VAL A 70 7.53 8.60 4.18
N ALA A 71 6.71 8.93 3.19
CA ALA A 71 6.29 10.29 2.87
C ALA A 71 4.78 10.34 2.64
N PRO A 72 4.17 11.54 2.59
CA PRO A 72 2.76 11.65 2.21
C PRO A 72 2.50 11.06 0.83
N GLY A 73 1.31 10.49 0.65
CA GLY A 73 0.98 9.72 -0.55
C GLY A 73 1.08 10.50 -1.85
N TYR A 74 1.94 10.04 -2.74
CA TYR A 74 2.15 10.62 -4.06
C TYR A 74 0.91 10.36 -4.93
N HIS A 75 0.31 11.43 -5.44
CA HIS A 75 -0.93 11.38 -6.23
C HIS A 75 -2.13 10.81 -5.46
N MET A 76 -2.09 10.83 -4.13
CA MET A 76 -3.14 10.30 -3.28
C MET A 76 -3.57 11.35 -2.26
N ASN A 77 -4.68 11.08 -1.58
CA ASN A 77 -5.09 11.87 -0.42
C ASN A 77 -4.02 11.71 0.68
N LYS A 78 -3.37 12.81 1.02
CA LYS A 78 -2.19 12.76 1.89
C LYS A 78 -2.51 12.57 3.37
N THR A 79 -3.79 12.72 3.75
CA THR A 79 -4.24 12.42 5.11
C THR A 79 -4.32 10.91 5.34
N HIS A 80 -4.73 10.16 4.31
CA HIS A 80 -5.04 8.74 4.41
C HIS A 80 -4.09 7.83 3.66
N TRP A 81 -3.05 8.36 3.02
CA TRP A 81 -2.12 7.56 2.22
C TRP A 81 -0.69 7.97 2.48
N ASN A 82 0.18 6.97 2.55
CA ASN A 82 1.63 7.14 2.59
C ASN A 82 2.26 6.52 1.36
N THR A 83 3.39 7.09 0.95
CA THR A 83 4.27 6.49 -0.06
C THR A 83 5.52 5.96 0.64
N VAL A 84 5.81 4.70 0.41
CA VAL A 84 7.02 4.05 0.92
C VAL A 84 8.00 3.89 -0.24
N THR A 85 9.23 4.36 -0.07
CA THR A 85 10.30 4.14 -1.04
C THR A 85 11.02 2.85 -0.65
N LEU A 86 11.05 1.89 -1.57
CA LEU A 86 11.68 0.59 -1.35
C LEU A 86 13.19 0.66 -1.63
N ASN A 87 13.90 -0.35 -1.17
CA ASN A 87 15.34 -0.48 -1.37
C ASN A 87 16.13 0.72 -0.84
N ALA A 88 15.63 1.32 0.24
CA ALA A 88 16.22 2.50 0.87
C ALA A 88 16.46 2.28 2.36
N GLY A 89 16.55 1.02 2.78
CA GLY A 89 16.92 0.67 4.15
C GLY A 89 15.75 0.45 5.11
N LEU A 90 14.51 0.47 4.62
CA LEU A 90 13.37 0.17 5.47
C LEU A 90 13.39 -1.32 5.84
N ASP A 91 13.18 -1.60 7.11
CA ASP A 91 13.09 -2.95 7.64
C ASP A 91 11.89 -3.71 7.06
N ASP A 92 12.08 -4.97 6.70
CA ASP A 92 11.03 -5.79 6.10
C ASP A 92 9.82 -5.97 7.03
N ASP A 93 10.06 -6.12 8.33
CA ASP A 93 8.96 -6.25 9.29
C ASP A 93 8.12 -4.98 9.36
N ALA A 94 8.77 -3.82 9.28
CA ALA A 94 8.06 -2.54 9.24
C ALA A 94 7.22 -2.43 7.97
N LEU A 95 7.77 -2.81 6.83
CA LEU A 95 7.06 -2.81 5.57
C LEU A 95 5.84 -3.73 5.63
N ASP A 96 6.02 -4.95 6.13
CA ASP A 96 4.93 -5.91 6.24
C ASP A 96 3.83 -5.41 7.17
N GLY A 97 4.19 -4.74 8.26
CA GLY A 97 3.23 -4.12 9.17
C GLY A 97 2.42 -3.02 8.50
N MET A 98 3.06 -2.20 7.66
CA MET A 98 2.39 -1.14 6.92
C MET A 98 1.43 -1.71 5.87
N ILE A 99 1.84 -2.76 5.17
CA ILE A 99 0.97 -3.43 4.18
C ILE A 99 -0.24 -4.05 4.89
N ALA A 100 -0.03 -4.76 5.98
CA ALA A 100 -1.10 -5.39 6.75
C ALA A 100 -2.09 -4.35 7.28
N HIS A 101 -1.60 -3.22 7.75
CA HIS A 101 -2.44 -2.13 8.23
C HIS A 101 -3.36 -1.60 7.12
N SER A 102 -2.81 -1.40 5.92
CA SER A 102 -3.59 -0.95 4.77
C SER A 102 -4.63 -1.99 4.36
N TYR A 103 -4.24 -3.26 4.36
CA TYR A 103 -5.15 -4.35 4.07
C TYR A 103 -6.33 -4.36 5.05
N ASP A 104 -6.06 -4.21 6.33
CA ASP A 104 -7.10 -4.21 7.36
C ASP A 104 -8.06 -3.02 7.21
N LEU A 105 -7.54 -1.84 6.86
CA LEU A 105 -8.36 -0.64 6.67
C LEU A 105 -9.33 -0.76 5.50
N THR A 106 -9.04 -1.62 4.54
CA THR A 106 -9.88 -1.81 3.36
C THR A 106 -10.78 -3.03 3.48
N ALA A 107 -10.87 -3.63 4.66
CA ALA A 107 -11.74 -4.79 4.87
C ALA A 107 -13.19 -4.45 4.55
N PRO A 108 -13.94 -5.39 3.96
CA PRO A 108 -15.37 -5.19 3.76
C PRO A 108 -16.05 -4.99 5.10
N LYS A 109 -17.01 -4.08 5.13
CA LYS A 109 -17.77 -3.86 6.36
C LYS A 109 -18.63 -5.07 6.65
N GLU A 110 -18.60 -5.52 7.89
CA GLU A 110 -19.46 -6.58 8.31
C GLU A 110 -20.90 -6.11 8.33
N ARG A 111 -21.77 -6.94 7.80
CA ARG A 111 -23.19 -6.67 7.88
C ARG A 111 -23.65 -6.95 9.30
N LYS A 112 -24.35 -5.98 9.90
CA LYS A 112 -24.87 -6.19 11.23
C LYS A 112 -25.97 -7.22 11.21
N ARG A 113 -25.97 -8.08 12.22
CA ARG A 113 -27.02 -9.05 12.39
C ARG A 113 -28.16 -8.44 13.18
N ARG A 114 -29.33 -8.91 12.89
CA ARG A 114 -30.54 -8.52 13.60
C ARG A 114 -30.93 -9.60 14.58
#